data_e00ae9125821c0385deb410097370723
#
_entry.id   e00ae9125821c0385deb410097370723
#
_cell.length_a   1.000
_cell.length_b   1.000
_cell.length_c   1.000
_cell.angle_alpha   90.00
_cell.angle_beta   90.00
_cell.angle_gamma   90.00
#
_symmetry.space_group_name_H-M   'P 1'
#
loop_
_entity.id
_entity.type
_entity.pdbx_description
1 polymer ?
#
loop_
_entity_poly.entity_id
_entity_poly.type
_entity_poly.pdbx_seq_one_letter_code
_entity_poly.pdbx_strand_id
1 'polypeptide(L)'
;MKRKMAMLALSAAVALGCIGCGGNSGNDESKPAEAEDQTENSGKTDSNADDTTSEKPFAGQTVRVTSWGGTYEETLRNIVKPAFEERTGATMEIVLGSAPLAQLKAEGDDPSVDVLHVNYYEMMNGKLLGVTKELDYDAMSNAPDLYDEAKENEYGVITNWGTRGYAYRNDLIDAPTSWKDLWNPEYAGKVIVSDVTFGGGYELAEMAAHAFFDTSLTDKSCWDGVFEKLEELAPNVYMVSTQHSDTDTALINGDAVIAIHTNGRTAMLSNDGHDEISYADLEEGLPGMPTYVAVAKNTKVPELANELVNELIGVEAEYAYATNNFYAPSNRKCE
;
A
#
# COMPACT_ATOMS: atom_id res chain seq x y z
N MET A 1 -42.61 27.83 14.46
CA MET A 1 -41.62 28.85 14.77
C MET A 1 -40.48 28.72 13.77
N LYS A 2 -40.35 29.70 12.87
CA LYS A 2 -39.34 29.72 11.80
C LYS A 2 -38.03 30.30 12.36
N ARG A 3 -36.90 29.60 12.34
CA ARG A 3 -35.57 30.17 12.57
C ARG A 3 -34.82 30.25 11.24
N LYS A 4 -34.44 31.46 10.89
CA LYS A 4 -33.69 31.84 9.69
C LYS A 4 -32.24 31.45 9.85
N MET A 5 -31.69 30.75 8.85
CA MET A 5 -30.23 30.58 8.66
C MET A 5 -29.65 31.85 8.03
N ALA A 6 -28.66 32.42 8.63
CA ALA A 6 -27.81 33.48 8.07
C ALA A 6 -26.56 32.87 7.50
N MET A 7 -26.37 32.98 6.17
CA MET A 7 -25.11 32.70 5.49
C MET A 7 -24.16 33.91 5.67
N LEU A 8 -22.96 33.67 6.18
CA LEU A 8 -21.85 34.62 6.09
C LEU A 8 -20.92 34.12 4.96
N ALA A 9 -20.84 34.90 3.89
CA ALA A 9 -19.85 34.75 2.85
C ALA A 9 -18.59 35.55 3.25
N LEU A 10 -17.43 34.91 3.32
CA LEU A 10 -16.16 35.57 3.51
C LEU A 10 -15.36 35.50 2.20
N SER A 11 -15.25 36.67 1.54
CA SER A 11 -14.47 36.86 0.33
C SER A 11 -13.03 37.22 0.75
N ALA A 12 -12.04 36.42 0.34
CA ALA A 12 -10.63 36.78 0.44
C ALA A 12 -10.12 37.24 -0.92
N ALA A 13 -9.70 38.50 -0.98
CA ALA A 13 -9.06 39.10 -2.14
C ALA A 13 -7.56 38.78 -2.14
N VAL A 14 -7.06 38.26 -3.26
CA VAL A 14 -5.64 38.11 -3.56
C VAL A 14 -5.16 39.34 -4.31
N ALA A 15 -4.22 40.08 -3.76
CA ALA A 15 -3.53 41.17 -4.43
C ALA A 15 -2.24 40.67 -5.09
N LEU A 16 -2.16 40.83 -6.42
CA LEU A 16 -0.91 40.74 -7.19
C LEU A 16 -0.05 41.97 -6.93
N GLY A 17 1.24 41.77 -6.68
CA GLY A 17 2.28 42.80 -6.72
C GLY A 17 3.41 42.36 -7.66
N CYS A 18 3.42 42.92 -8.85
CA CYS A 18 4.57 42.94 -9.76
C CYS A 18 5.38 44.23 -9.53
N ILE A 19 6.64 44.24 -10.03
CA ILE A 19 7.57 45.35 -10.27
C ILE A 19 8.83 45.23 -9.40
N GLY A 20 10.04 45.27 -9.91
CA GLY A 20 10.60 45.59 -11.20
C GLY A 20 12.13 45.64 -11.15
N CYS A 21 12.67 45.76 -12.30
CA CYS A 21 13.96 45.92 -12.90
C CYS A 21 15.12 46.62 -12.13
N GLY A 22 16.30 46.24 -12.59
CA GLY A 22 17.54 47.03 -12.68
C GLY A 22 18.75 46.19 -12.31
N GLY A 23 19.74 45.87 -13.06
CA GLY A 23 20.41 46.52 -14.17
C GLY A 23 21.89 46.52 -13.87
N ASN A 24 22.65 45.94 -14.72
CA ASN A 24 23.85 46.42 -15.44
C ASN A 24 25.21 45.73 -15.20
N SER A 25 25.70 45.23 -16.32
CA SER A 25 27.04 45.35 -16.94
C SER A 25 28.27 44.68 -16.32
N GLY A 26 28.94 43.96 -17.21
CA GLY A 26 30.37 43.68 -17.18
C GLY A 26 30.77 42.61 -18.20
N ASN A 27 31.13 43.09 -19.40
CA ASN A 27 31.83 42.37 -20.47
C ASN A 27 33.10 41.70 -19.95
N ASP A 28 33.46 40.53 -20.48
CA ASP A 28 34.72 40.45 -21.24
C ASP A 28 34.71 39.27 -22.22
N GLU A 29 35.12 39.64 -23.44
CA GLU A 29 35.30 38.78 -24.60
C GLU A 29 36.59 37.97 -24.47
N SER A 30 36.63 36.77 -25.02
CA SER A 30 37.67 36.36 -25.96
C SER A 30 37.39 34.99 -26.58
N LYS A 31 37.21 35.00 -27.87
CA LYS A 31 37.27 33.93 -28.88
C LYS A 31 38.60 34.13 -29.65
N PRO A 32 38.98 33.27 -30.58
CA PRO A 32 39.21 31.83 -30.68
C PRO A 32 40.66 31.49 -31.16
N ALA A 33 40.97 30.20 -31.25
CA ALA A 33 42.03 29.75 -32.15
C ALA A 33 41.70 28.37 -32.74
N GLU A 34 41.73 28.35 -34.05
CA GLU A 34 41.52 27.25 -34.99
C GLU A 34 42.76 26.35 -35.13
N ALA A 35 42.44 25.09 -35.54
CA ALA A 35 43.07 24.23 -36.54
C ALA A 35 44.49 23.68 -36.28
N GLU A 36 44.68 22.38 -36.43
CA GLU A 36 45.16 21.70 -37.66
C GLU A 36 45.20 20.17 -37.49
N ASP A 37 44.64 19.54 -38.43
CA ASP A 37 44.79 18.31 -39.16
C ASP A 37 46.17 17.63 -39.09
N GLN A 38 46.24 16.30 -38.88
CA GLN A 38 47.04 15.38 -39.66
C GLN A 38 46.69 13.90 -39.41
N THR A 39 46.40 13.29 -40.51
CA THR A 39 46.17 11.95 -40.99
C THR A 39 47.12 10.85 -40.51
N GLU A 40 46.55 9.61 -40.58
CA GLU A 40 47.08 8.28 -40.88
C GLU A 40 47.84 7.50 -39.79
N ASN A 41 47.28 6.36 -39.36
CA ASN A 41 47.71 5.08 -39.91
C ASN A 41 46.87 3.89 -39.42
N SER A 42 46.59 3.02 -40.37
CA SER A 42 45.89 1.76 -40.32
C SER A 42 46.52 0.75 -39.33
N GLY A 43 45.65 0.06 -38.58
CA GLY A 43 45.99 -1.15 -37.84
C GLY A 43 44.72 -1.95 -37.60
N LYS A 44 44.38 -2.87 -38.54
CA LYS A 44 43.40 -3.93 -38.32
C LYS A 44 43.89 -4.80 -37.18
N THR A 45 43.08 -4.89 -36.14
CA THR A 45 43.04 -6.05 -35.25
C THR A 45 41.59 -6.42 -35.10
N ASP A 46 41.23 -7.52 -35.74
CA ASP A 46 39.99 -8.24 -35.50
C ASP A 46 40.02 -8.68 -34.04
N SER A 47 39.18 -8.06 -33.22
CA SER A 47 38.70 -8.66 -32.00
C SER A 47 37.16 -8.63 -32.09
N ASN A 48 36.62 -9.79 -32.49
CA ASN A 48 35.25 -10.12 -32.25
C ASN A 48 35.02 -10.02 -30.74
N ALA A 49 34.63 -8.87 -30.25
CA ALA A 49 33.88 -8.76 -29.02
C ALA A 49 32.44 -9.08 -29.44
N ASP A 50 31.98 -10.21 -29.03
CA ASP A 50 30.59 -10.62 -29.06
C ASP A 50 29.84 -9.65 -28.14
N ASP A 51 29.43 -8.49 -28.73
CA ASP A 51 28.55 -7.52 -28.09
C ASP A 51 27.12 -8.03 -28.27
N THR A 52 26.80 -9.14 -27.58
CA THR A 52 25.44 -9.51 -27.31
C THR A 52 24.91 -8.51 -26.28
N THR A 53 24.57 -7.30 -26.72
CA THR A 53 23.52 -6.50 -26.09
C THR A 53 22.26 -7.33 -26.24
N SER A 54 21.98 -8.19 -25.26
CA SER A 54 20.68 -8.85 -25.17
C SER A 54 19.64 -7.75 -25.10
N GLU A 55 18.85 -7.56 -26.14
CA GLU A 55 17.73 -6.64 -26.11
C GLU A 55 16.88 -7.02 -24.91
N LYS A 56 16.68 -6.06 -23.99
CA LYS A 56 15.85 -6.28 -22.82
C LYS A 56 14.43 -6.57 -23.27
N PRO A 57 13.75 -7.60 -22.73
CA PRO A 57 12.55 -8.18 -23.33
C PRO A 57 11.38 -7.20 -23.46
N PHE A 58 11.33 -6.14 -22.63
CA PHE A 58 10.24 -5.18 -22.59
C PHE A 58 10.72 -3.73 -22.79
N ALA A 59 11.85 -3.53 -23.48
CA ALA A 59 12.38 -2.20 -23.71
C ALA A 59 11.36 -1.26 -24.37
N GLY A 60 11.18 -0.07 -23.80
CA GLY A 60 10.26 0.95 -24.30
C GLY A 60 8.79 0.75 -23.95
N GLN A 61 8.42 -0.32 -23.23
CA GLN A 61 7.08 -0.49 -22.70
C GLN A 61 6.94 0.14 -21.31
N THR A 62 5.72 0.50 -20.93
CA THR A 62 5.39 1.06 -19.61
C THR A 62 4.30 0.22 -18.96
N VAL A 63 4.49 -0.13 -17.69
CA VAL A 63 3.47 -0.76 -16.84
C VAL A 63 3.14 0.17 -15.68
N ARG A 64 1.84 0.32 -15.39
CA ARG A 64 1.32 1.16 -14.30
C ARG A 64 0.81 0.30 -13.18
N VAL A 65 1.30 0.55 -11.97
CA VAL A 65 0.92 -0.21 -10.77
C VAL A 65 0.41 0.69 -9.67
N THR A 66 -0.72 0.33 -9.05
CA THR A 66 -1.20 1.06 -7.87
C THR A 66 -0.39 0.71 -6.63
N SER A 67 -0.26 1.65 -5.71
CA SER A 67 0.33 1.41 -4.39
C SER A 67 -0.26 2.34 -3.35
N TRP A 68 -0.38 1.87 -2.11
CA TRP A 68 -0.66 2.75 -0.98
C TRP A 68 0.59 3.57 -0.66
N GLY A 69 0.41 4.80 -0.18
CA GLY A 69 1.52 5.68 0.19
C GLY A 69 2.33 5.21 1.41
N GLY A 70 3.37 5.95 1.72
CA GLY A 70 4.28 5.70 2.84
C GLY A 70 5.29 4.60 2.54
N THR A 71 5.78 3.92 3.58
CA THR A 71 6.87 2.93 3.47
C THR A 71 6.59 1.81 2.47
N TYR A 72 5.32 1.46 2.27
CA TYR A 72 4.94 0.45 1.28
C TYR A 72 5.29 0.91 -0.15
N GLU A 73 4.92 2.13 -0.50
CA GLU A 73 5.27 2.74 -1.80
C GLU A 73 6.77 3.01 -1.91
N GLU A 74 7.42 3.44 -0.83
CA GLU A 74 8.86 3.67 -0.80
C GLU A 74 9.64 2.39 -1.09
N THR A 75 9.23 1.25 -0.55
CA THR A 75 9.81 -0.07 -0.87
C THR A 75 9.65 -0.41 -2.35
N LEU A 76 8.44 -0.21 -2.91
CA LEU A 76 8.18 -0.42 -4.32
C LEU A 76 9.05 0.48 -5.20
N ARG A 77 9.15 1.76 -4.87
CA ARG A 77 9.87 2.78 -5.65
C ARG A 77 11.38 2.61 -5.59
N ASN A 78 11.91 2.34 -4.41
CA ASN A 78 13.36 2.42 -4.18
C ASN A 78 14.06 1.08 -4.35
N ILE A 79 13.33 -0.04 -4.26
CA ILE A 79 13.90 -1.40 -4.32
C ILE A 79 13.36 -2.16 -5.53
N VAL A 80 12.04 -2.38 -5.60
CA VAL A 80 11.45 -3.24 -6.64
C VAL A 80 11.55 -2.59 -8.02
N LYS A 81 11.17 -1.31 -8.15
CA LYS A 81 11.16 -0.61 -9.44
C LYS A 81 12.53 -0.58 -10.12
N PRO A 82 13.64 -0.20 -9.47
CA PRO A 82 14.95 -0.18 -10.13
C PRO A 82 15.38 -1.57 -10.62
N ALA A 83 15.20 -2.62 -9.82
CA ALA A 83 15.55 -3.99 -10.18
C ALA A 83 14.72 -4.48 -11.37
N PHE A 84 13.42 -4.24 -11.35
CA PHE A 84 12.51 -4.58 -12.43
C PHE A 84 12.87 -3.85 -13.75
N GLU A 85 13.09 -2.54 -13.72
CA GLU A 85 13.44 -1.74 -14.89
C GLU A 85 14.81 -2.11 -15.45
N GLU A 86 15.80 -2.41 -14.58
CA GLU A 86 17.10 -2.88 -15.00
C GLU A 86 17.02 -4.22 -15.72
N ARG A 87 16.28 -5.17 -15.19
CA ARG A 87 16.13 -6.51 -15.76
C ARG A 87 15.30 -6.53 -17.05
N THR A 88 14.20 -5.79 -17.09
CA THR A 88 13.22 -5.86 -18.18
C THR A 88 13.42 -4.82 -19.28
N GLY A 89 14.01 -3.66 -18.98
CA GLY A 89 14.08 -2.50 -19.86
C GLY A 89 12.75 -1.74 -19.98
N ALA A 90 11.72 -2.16 -19.27
CA ALA A 90 10.46 -1.45 -19.18
C ALA A 90 10.55 -0.24 -18.25
N THR A 91 9.53 0.61 -18.28
CA THR A 91 9.29 1.66 -17.29
C THR A 91 8.16 1.25 -16.36
N MET A 92 8.35 1.36 -15.04
CA MET A 92 7.30 1.18 -14.05
C MET A 92 6.80 2.54 -13.56
N GLU A 93 5.53 2.82 -13.73
CA GLU A 93 4.85 3.99 -13.17
C GLU A 93 4.02 3.59 -11.94
N ILE A 94 4.22 4.29 -10.82
CA ILE A 94 3.50 4.04 -9.58
C ILE A 94 2.37 5.05 -9.46
N VAL A 95 1.14 4.56 -9.33
CA VAL A 95 -0.08 5.34 -9.13
C VAL A 95 -0.51 5.23 -7.68
N LEU A 96 -0.45 6.33 -6.93
CA LEU A 96 -0.79 6.33 -5.51
C LEU A 96 -2.30 6.30 -5.27
N GLY A 97 -2.72 5.48 -4.32
CA GLY A 97 -4.10 5.36 -3.88
C GLY A 97 -4.60 3.92 -3.86
N SER A 98 -5.85 3.75 -3.43
CA SER A 98 -6.55 2.47 -3.52
C SER A 98 -6.84 2.10 -4.99
N ALA A 99 -7.07 0.83 -5.26
CA ALA A 99 -7.40 0.33 -6.59
C ALA A 99 -8.63 1.05 -7.18
N PRO A 100 -8.53 1.67 -8.36
CA PRO A 100 -9.60 2.48 -8.93
C PRO A 100 -10.65 1.63 -9.67
N LEU A 101 -11.25 0.63 -9.01
CA LEU A 101 -12.11 -0.39 -9.64
C LEU A 101 -13.31 0.19 -10.38
N ALA A 102 -13.96 1.22 -9.82
CA ALA A 102 -15.10 1.89 -10.47
C ALA A 102 -14.66 2.67 -11.72
N GLN A 103 -13.47 3.28 -11.66
CA GLN A 103 -12.86 3.97 -12.80
C GLN A 103 -12.51 2.97 -13.90
N LEU A 104 -11.84 1.87 -13.58
CA LEU A 104 -11.52 0.79 -14.53
C LEU A 104 -12.76 0.24 -15.21
N LYS A 105 -13.90 0.16 -14.47
CA LYS A 105 -15.18 -0.25 -15.05
C LYS A 105 -15.69 0.75 -16.07
N ALA A 106 -15.49 2.04 -15.83
CA ALA A 106 -15.91 3.12 -16.75
C ALA A 106 -14.94 3.25 -17.95
N GLU A 107 -13.67 3.01 -17.78
CA GLU A 107 -12.63 3.06 -18.82
C GLU A 107 -12.75 1.92 -19.84
N GLY A 108 -13.28 0.77 -19.40
CA GLY A 108 -13.55 -0.36 -20.29
C GLY A 108 -12.29 -0.96 -20.90
N ASP A 109 -12.06 -0.70 -22.18
CA ASP A 109 -10.96 -1.31 -22.95
C ASP A 109 -9.63 -0.55 -22.86
N ASP A 110 -9.56 0.59 -22.17
CA ASP A 110 -8.36 1.41 -22.05
C ASP A 110 -8.07 1.75 -20.58
N PRO A 111 -7.62 0.77 -19.77
CA PRO A 111 -7.42 0.95 -18.34
C PRO A 111 -6.27 1.92 -18.04
N SER A 112 -6.47 2.78 -17.04
CA SER A 112 -5.46 3.74 -16.56
C SER A 112 -4.34 3.09 -15.75
N VAL A 113 -4.53 1.87 -15.27
CA VAL A 113 -3.56 1.06 -14.52
C VAL A 113 -3.57 -0.37 -15.02
N ASP A 114 -2.43 -1.05 -14.90
CA ASP A 114 -2.21 -2.40 -15.42
C ASP A 114 -2.17 -3.45 -14.30
N VAL A 115 -1.51 -3.11 -13.19
CA VAL A 115 -1.33 -3.98 -12.01
C VAL A 115 -1.87 -3.25 -10.77
N LEU A 116 -2.53 -3.97 -9.90
CA LEU A 116 -3.26 -3.44 -8.76
C LEU A 116 -2.77 -4.08 -7.47
N HIS A 117 -2.23 -3.29 -6.53
CA HIS A 117 -2.18 -3.74 -5.14
C HIS A 117 -3.58 -3.57 -4.53
N VAL A 118 -4.09 -4.63 -3.95
CA VAL A 118 -5.47 -4.71 -3.45
C VAL A 118 -5.53 -5.52 -2.15
N ASN A 119 -6.50 -5.20 -1.32
CA ASN A 119 -6.90 -6.09 -0.23
C ASN A 119 -7.85 -7.18 -0.75
N TYR A 120 -8.24 -8.12 0.11
CA TYR A 120 -9.13 -9.21 -0.25
C TYR A 120 -10.46 -8.75 -0.88
N TYR A 121 -11.08 -7.71 -0.31
CA TYR A 121 -12.39 -7.20 -0.79
C TYR A 121 -12.27 -6.49 -2.12
N GLU A 122 -11.21 -5.71 -2.31
CA GLU A 122 -10.93 -5.06 -3.59
C GLU A 122 -10.65 -6.10 -4.67
N MET A 123 -9.89 -7.15 -4.38
CA MET A 123 -9.64 -8.25 -5.29
C MET A 123 -10.94 -8.95 -5.70
N MET A 124 -11.79 -9.31 -4.74
CA MET A 124 -13.08 -9.93 -5.01
C MET A 124 -14.03 -9.01 -5.76
N ASN A 125 -14.05 -7.72 -5.45
CA ASN A 125 -14.84 -6.72 -6.18
C ASN A 125 -14.33 -6.54 -7.61
N GLY A 126 -13.01 -6.55 -7.84
CA GLY A 126 -12.42 -6.51 -9.18
C GLY A 126 -12.91 -7.65 -10.06
N LYS A 127 -12.93 -8.87 -9.51
CA LYS A 127 -13.52 -10.06 -10.14
C LYS A 127 -15.01 -9.88 -10.45
N LEU A 128 -15.80 -9.49 -9.45
CA LEU A 128 -17.26 -9.30 -9.59
C LEU A 128 -17.62 -8.21 -10.60
N LEU A 129 -16.87 -7.13 -10.64
CA LEU A 129 -17.06 -6.05 -11.62
C LEU A 129 -16.56 -6.43 -13.02
N GLY A 130 -15.78 -7.51 -13.13
CA GLY A 130 -15.17 -7.97 -14.37
C GLY A 130 -14.09 -7.03 -14.90
N VAL A 131 -13.38 -6.33 -14.01
CA VAL A 131 -12.29 -5.39 -14.34
C VAL A 131 -10.89 -5.95 -14.10
N THR A 132 -10.78 -7.11 -13.45
CA THR A 132 -9.54 -7.88 -13.32
C THR A 132 -9.62 -9.16 -14.15
N LYS A 133 -8.48 -9.78 -14.43
CA LYS A 133 -8.35 -11.04 -15.18
C LYS A 133 -7.69 -12.11 -14.32
N GLU A 134 -7.86 -13.35 -14.74
CA GLU A 134 -7.13 -14.49 -14.19
C GLU A 134 -5.62 -14.33 -14.42
N LEU A 135 -4.84 -14.70 -13.42
CA LEU A 135 -3.39 -14.73 -13.47
C LEU A 135 -2.90 -16.03 -14.14
N ASP A 136 -1.85 -15.91 -14.92
CA ASP A 136 -1.17 -17.06 -15.52
C ASP A 136 0.01 -17.47 -14.62
N TYR A 137 -0.29 -18.31 -13.64
CA TYR A 137 0.72 -18.81 -12.71
C TYR A 137 1.79 -19.69 -13.39
N ASP A 138 1.44 -20.37 -14.48
CA ASP A 138 2.37 -21.23 -15.22
C ASP A 138 3.46 -20.39 -15.93
N ALA A 139 3.15 -19.16 -16.29
CA ALA A 139 4.10 -18.21 -16.87
C ALA A 139 4.95 -17.48 -15.82
N MET A 140 4.70 -17.65 -14.51
CA MET A 140 5.43 -16.99 -13.43
C MET A 140 6.49 -17.91 -12.85
N SER A 141 7.77 -17.59 -13.03
CA SER A 141 8.89 -18.43 -12.55
C SER A 141 8.98 -18.51 -11.02
N ASN A 142 8.44 -17.52 -10.28
CA ASN A 142 8.43 -17.46 -8.82
C ASN A 142 7.19 -18.13 -8.20
N ALA A 143 6.13 -18.39 -8.96
CA ALA A 143 4.90 -19.00 -8.45
C ALA A 143 5.07 -20.38 -7.80
N PRO A 144 5.98 -21.27 -8.25
CA PRO A 144 6.24 -22.56 -7.59
C PRO A 144 6.79 -22.43 -6.18
N ASP A 145 7.41 -21.31 -5.85
CA ASP A 145 8.04 -21.05 -4.53
C ASP A 145 7.08 -20.46 -3.50
N LEU A 146 5.87 -20.12 -3.91
CA LEU A 146 4.83 -19.58 -3.01
C LEU A 146 4.23 -20.66 -2.11
N TYR A 147 3.73 -20.25 -0.94
CA TYR A 147 2.79 -21.05 -0.17
C TYR A 147 1.52 -21.29 -0.98
N ASP A 148 0.87 -22.42 -0.76
CA ASP A 148 -0.31 -22.79 -1.55
C ASP A 148 -1.46 -21.80 -1.34
N GLU A 149 -1.61 -21.29 -0.11
CA GLU A 149 -2.59 -20.29 0.29
C GLU A 149 -2.43 -18.97 -0.48
N ALA A 150 -1.20 -18.64 -0.89
CA ALA A 150 -0.92 -17.40 -1.61
C ALA A 150 -1.47 -17.39 -3.04
N LYS A 151 -1.73 -18.55 -3.62
CA LYS A 151 -2.19 -18.74 -5.02
C LYS A 151 -3.54 -19.46 -5.15
N GLU A 152 -4.31 -19.53 -4.05
CA GLU A 152 -5.65 -20.13 -4.09
C GLU A 152 -6.64 -19.37 -4.97
N ASN A 153 -6.40 -18.08 -5.22
CA ASN A 153 -7.27 -17.25 -6.02
C ASN A 153 -6.67 -16.98 -7.41
N GLU A 154 -7.43 -17.28 -8.45
CA GLU A 154 -7.01 -17.03 -9.83
C GLU A 154 -6.94 -15.55 -10.22
N TYR A 155 -7.64 -14.65 -9.48
CA TYR A 155 -7.75 -13.22 -9.79
C TYR A 155 -6.79 -12.34 -8.98
N GLY A 156 -5.97 -12.93 -8.15
CA GLY A 156 -4.97 -12.22 -7.36
C GLY A 156 -4.07 -13.17 -6.60
N VAL A 157 -2.79 -12.85 -6.55
CA VAL A 157 -1.77 -13.56 -5.79
C VAL A 157 -1.41 -12.77 -4.55
N ILE A 158 -1.22 -13.44 -3.42
CA ILE A 158 -0.75 -12.79 -2.19
C ILE A 158 0.74 -12.58 -2.28
N THR A 159 1.19 -11.36 -1.99
CA THR A 159 2.61 -10.98 -1.96
C THR A 159 3.15 -10.90 -0.53
N ASN A 160 2.29 -10.62 0.43
CA ASN A 160 2.67 -10.58 1.83
C ASN A 160 1.45 -10.68 2.75
N TRP A 161 1.72 -10.99 4.02
CA TRP A 161 0.70 -11.18 5.04
C TRP A 161 0.95 -10.21 6.20
N GLY A 162 -0.08 -9.45 6.53
CA GLY A 162 -0.17 -8.74 7.80
C GLY A 162 -1.22 -9.36 8.70
N THR A 163 -1.35 -8.80 9.88
CA THR A 163 -2.44 -9.05 10.80
C THR A 163 -3.03 -7.74 11.27
N ARG A 164 -4.30 -7.77 11.63
CA ARG A 164 -4.96 -6.66 12.29
C ARG A 164 -5.34 -7.05 13.70
N GLY A 165 -4.94 -6.20 14.64
CA GLY A 165 -5.15 -6.43 16.07
C GLY A 165 -5.09 -5.13 16.82
N TYR A 166 -4.54 -5.13 18.02
CA TYR A 166 -4.44 -3.94 18.85
C TYR A 166 -3.00 -3.46 18.98
N ALA A 167 -2.74 -2.22 18.54
CA ALA A 167 -1.62 -1.44 19.05
C ALA A 167 -2.03 -0.79 20.36
N TYR A 168 -1.17 -0.85 21.37
CA TYR A 168 -1.47 -0.30 22.70
C TYR A 168 -0.25 0.35 23.35
N ARG A 169 -0.49 1.27 24.28
CA ARG A 169 0.52 1.92 25.10
C ARG A 169 0.85 1.04 26.29
N ASN A 170 1.98 0.34 26.23
CA ASN A 170 2.45 -0.61 27.24
C ASN A 170 2.91 0.07 28.55
N ASP A 171 3.07 1.38 28.53
CA ASP A 171 3.38 2.22 29.70
C ASP A 171 2.12 2.76 30.39
N LEU A 172 0.94 2.65 29.75
CA LEU A 172 -0.32 3.21 30.28
C LEU A 172 -1.36 2.13 30.62
N ILE A 173 -1.32 0.97 29.95
CA ILE A 173 -2.24 -0.15 30.19
C ILE A 173 -1.50 -1.47 30.16
N ASP A 174 -2.04 -2.47 30.83
CA ASP A 174 -1.59 -3.85 30.68
C ASP A 174 -1.87 -4.37 29.27
N ALA A 175 -1.09 -5.37 28.81
CA ALA A 175 -1.25 -5.96 27.50
C ALA A 175 -2.68 -6.50 27.30
N PRO A 176 -3.42 -6.05 26.28
CA PRO A 176 -4.70 -6.65 25.93
C PRO A 176 -4.53 -8.13 25.56
N THR A 177 -5.45 -8.98 25.94
CA THR A 177 -5.41 -10.42 25.69
C THR A 177 -6.63 -10.93 24.93
N SER A 178 -7.66 -10.12 24.78
CA SER A 178 -8.92 -10.49 24.13
C SER A 178 -9.48 -9.34 23.30
N TRP A 179 -10.22 -9.68 22.24
CA TRP A 179 -11.01 -8.68 21.47
C TRP A 179 -11.97 -7.89 22.34
N LYS A 180 -12.42 -8.44 23.49
CA LYS A 180 -13.31 -7.78 24.44
C LYS A 180 -12.68 -6.60 25.16
N ASP A 181 -11.36 -6.52 25.19
CA ASP A 181 -10.66 -5.48 25.95
C ASP A 181 -10.95 -4.07 25.43
N LEU A 182 -11.34 -3.88 24.15
CA LEU A 182 -11.83 -2.58 23.68
C LEU A 182 -13.06 -2.06 24.45
N TRP A 183 -13.88 -2.95 24.99
CA TRP A 183 -15.08 -2.61 25.77
C TRP A 183 -14.80 -2.37 27.25
N ASN A 184 -13.52 -2.42 27.70
CA ASN A 184 -13.17 -2.09 29.07
C ASN A 184 -13.55 -0.63 29.37
N PRO A 185 -14.43 -0.36 30.36
CA PRO A 185 -14.86 1.01 30.69
C PRO A 185 -13.71 1.93 31.18
N GLU A 186 -12.58 1.35 31.60
CA GLU A 186 -11.38 2.12 31.95
C GLU A 186 -10.76 2.84 30.75
N TYR A 187 -11.09 2.41 29.54
CA TYR A 187 -10.61 3.03 28.29
C TYR A 187 -11.58 4.09 27.73
N ALA A 188 -12.51 4.61 28.56
CA ALA A 188 -13.47 5.63 28.14
C ALA A 188 -12.77 6.83 27.46
N GLY A 189 -13.14 7.11 26.21
CA GLY A 189 -12.57 8.17 25.38
C GLY A 189 -11.11 7.97 24.99
N LYS A 190 -10.58 6.72 24.96
CA LYS A 190 -9.17 6.41 24.69
C LYS A 190 -8.95 5.29 23.68
N VAL A 191 -10.00 4.83 23.02
CA VAL A 191 -9.96 3.77 21.99
C VAL A 191 -9.99 4.38 20.60
N ILE A 192 -9.16 3.90 19.68
CA ILE A 192 -9.26 4.24 18.26
C ILE A 192 -9.78 3.04 17.51
N VAL A 193 -10.83 3.25 16.71
CA VAL A 193 -11.36 2.27 15.77
C VAL A 193 -11.19 2.75 14.33
N SER A 194 -11.18 1.84 13.37
CA SER A 194 -11.05 2.19 11.95
C SER A 194 -12.42 2.47 11.33
N ASP A 195 -12.46 3.46 10.43
CA ASP A 195 -13.63 3.76 9.60
C ASP A 195 -13.94 2.59 8.64
N VAL A 196 -15.21 2.38 8.35
CA VAL A 196 -15.66 1.32 7.42
C VAL A 196 -15.08 1.45 6.02
N THR A 197 -14.73 2.66 5.60
CA THR A 197 -14.12 2.94 4.29
C THR A 197 -12.60 2.77 4.29
N PHE A 198 -12.00 2.65 5.46
CA PHE A 198 -10.55 2.49 5.65
C PHE A 198 -10.15 1.02 5.86
N GLY A 199 -10.91 0.07 5.35
CA GLY A 199 -10.56 -1.35 5.34
C GLY A 199 -10.72 -2.08 6.68
N GLY A 200 -11.22 -1.44 7.73
CA GLY A 200 -11.27 -2.05 9.06
C GLY A 200 -12.61 -1.94 9.80
N GLY A 201 -13.57 -1.22 9.27
CA GLY A 201 -14.81 -1.01 9.99
C GLY A 201 -15.69 -2.25 10.10
N TYR A 202 -15.71 -3.09 9.08
CA TYR A 202 -16.40 -4.40 9.16
C TYR A 202 -15.62 -5.37 10.05
N GLU A 203 -14.28 -5.26 10.15
CA GLU A 203 -13.45 -6.10 11.01
C GLU A 203 -13.82 -5.91 12.49
N LEU A 204 -14.11 -4.68 12.92
CA LEU A 204 -14.59 -4.41 14.27
C LEU A 204 -15.93 -5.14 14.54
N ALA A 205 -16.83 -5.17 13.58
CA ALA A 205 -18.09 -5.89 13.70
C ALA A 205 -17.87 -7.42 13.71
N GLU A 206 -16.94 -7.91 12.89
CA GLU A 206 -16.54 -9.33 12.89
C GLU A 206 -15.89 -9.71 14.21
N MET A 207 -14.99 -8.88 14.76
CA MET A 207 -14.40 -9.07 16.09
C MET A 207 -15.46 -9.13 17.17
N ALA A 208 -16.49 -8.27 17.13
CA ALA A 208 -17.59 -8.30 18.07
C ALA A 208 -18.44 -9.57 17.92
N ALA A 209 -18.67 -10.05 16.68
CA ALA A 209 -19.39 -11.30 16.43
C ALA A 209 -18.66 -12.49 17.04
N HIS A 210 -17.36 -12.61 16.82
CA HIS A 210 -16.54 -13.67 17.40
C HIS A 210 -16.44 -13.55 18.93
N ALA A 211 -16.11 -12.36 19.43
CA ALA A 211 -15.85 -12.18 20.85
C ALA A 211 -17.08 -12.35 21.74
N PHE A 212 -18.26 -11.93 21.30
CA PHE A 212 -19.46 -11.94 22.15
C PHE A 212 -20.48 -13.01 21.79
N PHE A 213 -20.44 -13.55 20.56
CA PHE A 213 -21.47 -14.48 20.06
C PHE A 213 -20.90 -15.81 19.54
N ASP A 214 -19.56 -15.98 19.54
CA ASP A 214 -18.88 -17.18 19.04
C ASP A 214 -19.30 -17.55 17.60
N THR A 215 -19.48 -16.54 16.75
CA THR A 215 -19.93 -16.69 15.36
C THR A 215 -19.29 -15.62 14.48
N SER A 216 -19.64 -15.58 13.20
CA SER A 216 -19.20 -14.56 12.26
C SER A 216 -20.38 -13.76 11.69
N LEU A 217 -20.11 -12.62 11.04
CA LEU A 217 -21.12 -11.79 10.37
C LEU A 217 -21.82 -12.49 9.19
N THR A 218 -21.36 -13.66 8.77
CA THR A 218 -22.08 -14.51 7.81
C THR A 218 -23.37 -15.07 8.40
N ASP A 219 -23.43 -15.23 9.73
CA ASP A 219 -24.67 -15.52 10.44
C ASP A 219 -25.41 -14.24 10.79
N LYS A 220 -26.39 -13.91 9.96
CA LYS A 220 -27.20 -12.68 10.12
C LYS A 220 -27.99 -12.63 11.43
N SER A 221 -28.18 -13.75 12.12
CA SER A 221 -28.89 -13.79 13.38
C SER A 221 -28.16 -13.06 14.52
N CYS A 222 -26.84 -12.85 14.40
CA CYS A 222 -26.06 -12.13 15.40
C CYS A 222 -26.05 -10.59 15.19
N TRP A 223 -26.52 -10.08 14.05
CA TRP A 223 -26.31 -8.67 13.67
C TRP A 223 -26.87 -7.67 14.67
N ASP A 224 -28.11 -7.86 15.13
CA ASP A 224 -28.71 -6.96 16.11
C ASP A 224 -27.85 -6.88 17.37
N GLY A 225 -27.42 -8.03 17.91
CA GLY A 225 -26.54 -8.07 19.08
C GLY A 225 -25.15 -7.49 18.82
N VAL A 226 -24.60 -7.66 17.62
CA VAL A 226 -23.31 -7.04 17.24
C VAL A 226 -23.44 -5.52 17.23
N PHE A 227 -24.51 -4.98 16.63
CA PHE A 227 -24.74 -3.53 16.63
C PHE A 227 -24.96 -2.97 18.04
N GLU A 228 -25.67 -3.69 18.93
CA GLU A 228 -25.80 -3.32 20.34
C GLU A 228 -24.41 -3.25 21.01
N LYS A 229 -23.51 -4.21 20.74
CA LYS A 229 -22.13 -4.18 21.25
C LYS A 229 -21.32 -3.00 20.71
N LEU A 230 -21.49 -2.65 19.44
CA LEU A 230 -20.82 -1.47 18.88
C LEU A 230 -21.33 -0.16 19.49
N GLU A 231 -22.63 -0.08 19.82
CA GLU A 231 -23.18 1.06 20.56
C GLU A 231 -22.63 1.13 22.00
N GLU A 232 -22.46 -0.03 22.67
CA GLU A 232 -21.81 -0.11 23.98
C GLU A 232 -20.34 0.33 23.95
N LEU A 233 -19.62 0.16 22.81
CA LEU A 233 -18.25 0.61 22.63
C LEU A 233 -18.14 2.13 22.47
N ALA A 234 -19.17 2.80 21.97
CA ALA A 234 -19.10 4.21 21.59
C ALA A 234 -18.54 5.15 22.67
N PRO A 235 -18.86 4.99 23.97
CA PRO A 235 -18.26 5.82 25.05
C PRO A 235 -16.73 5.69 25.17
N ASN A 236 -16.15 4.56 24.73
CA ASN A 236 -14.71 4.33 24.78
C ASN A 236 -13.98 4.98 23.58
N VAL A 237 -14.69 5.25 22.49
CA VAL A 237 -14.08 5.73 21.25
C VAL A 237 -13.61 7.17 21.41
N TYR A 238 -12.30 7.38 21.29
CA TYR A 238 -11.65 8.67 21.14
C TYR A 238 -11.79 9.20 19.71
N MET A 239 -11.52 8.31 18.73
CA MET A 239 -11.49 8.67 17.31
C MET A 239 -11.88 7.49 16.42
N VAL A 240 -12.57 7.79 15.32
CA VAL A 240 -12.75 6.88 14.17
C VAL A 240 -11.72 7.30 13.12
N SER A 241 -10.70 6.48 12.91
CA SER A 241 -9.57 6.80 12.05
C SER A 241 -9.84 6.43 10.61
N THR A 242 -9.47 7.31 9.68
CA THR A 242 -9.52 7.11 8.23
C THR A 242 -8.13 6.92 7.61
N GLN A 243 -7.06 7.01 8.43
CA GLN A 243 -5.68 6.83 7.98
C GLN A 243 -4.76 6.43 9.14
N HIS A 244 -3.72 5.67 8.84
CA HIS A 244 -2.79 5.18 9.87
C HIS A 244 -2.07 6.30 10.62
N SER A 245 -1.64 7.37 9.94
CA SER A 245 -0.89 8.47 10.55
C SER A 245 -1.62 9.16 11.71
N ASP A 246 -2.95 9.23 11.66
CA ASP A 246 -3.74 9.82 12.74
C ASP A 246 -3.76 8.91 13.96
N THR A 247 -3.87 7.59 13.73
CA THR A 247 -3.76 6.57 14.78
C THR A 247 -2.39 6.57 15.41
N ASP A 248 -1.32 6.59 14.58
CA ASP A 248 0.07 6.65 15.03
C ASP A 248 0.28 7.87 15.94
N THR A 249 -0.13 9.05 15.48
CA THR A 249 0.01 10.32 16.22
C THR A 249 -0.71 10.29 17.56
N ALA A 250 -1.93 9.79 17.61
CA ALA A 250 -2.71 9.73 18.83
C ALA A 250 -2.14 8.74 19.86
N LEU A 251 -1.61 7.60 19.40
CA LEU A 251 -0.90 6.65 20.26
C LEU A 251 0.40 7.26 20.80
N ILE A 252 1.23 7.87 19.95
CA ILE A 252 2.49 8.52 20.33
C ILE A 252 2.24 9.58 21.40
N ASN A 253 1.23 10.44 21.20
CA ASN A 253 0.89 11.50 22.14
C ASN A 253 0.24 11.00 23.45
N GLY A 254 -0.25 9.75 23.49
CA GLY A 254 -1.02 9.21 24.63
C GLY A 254 -2.46 9.73 24.69
N ASP A 255 -2.97 10.31 23.59
CA ASP A 255 -4.38 10.70 23.47
C ASP A 255 -5.29 9.47 23.46
N ALA A 256 -4.79 8.37 22.88
CA ALA A 256 -5.38 7.05 22.94
C ALA A 256 -4.43 6.05 23.61
N VAL A 257 -4.98 5.01 24.24
CA VAL A 257 -4.19 3.96 24.90
C VAL A 257 -4.24 2.64 24.15
N ILE A 258 -5.23 2.45 23.28
CA ILE A 258 -5.43 1.24 22.47
C ILE A 258 -6.10 1.59 21.15
N ALA A 259 -5.69 0.94 20.08
CA ALA A 259 -6.19 1.19 18.73
C ALA A 259 -6.28 -0.10 17.93
N ILE A 260 -7.29 -0.25 17.07
CA ILE A 260 -7.27 -1.24 16.00
C ILE A 260 -6.19 -0.81 15.00
N HIS A 261 -5.17 -1.64 14.83
CA HIS A 261 -4.02 -1.32 13.99
C HIS A 261 -3.41 -2.55 13.34
N THR A 262 -2.44 -2.35 12.44
CA THR A 262 -1.73 -3.46 11.80
C THR A 262 -0.43 -3.77 12.53
N ASN A 263 -0.01 -5.03 12.50
CA ASN A 263 1.27 -5.46 13.07
C ASN A 263 2.45 -4.70 12.45
N GLY A 264 2.48 -4.55 11.13
CA GLY A 264 3.58 -3.88 10.43
C GLY A 264 3.73 -2.42 10.84
N ARG A 265 2.62 -1.66 10.91
CA ARG A 265 2.67 -0.24 11.36
C ARG A 265 3.10 -0.12 12.82
N THR A 266 2.62 -1.01 13.67
CA THR A 266 3.04 -1.03 15.08
C THR A 266 4.53 -1.34 15.21
N ALA A 267 5.05 -2.31 14.45
CA ALA A 267 6.47 -2.64 14.42
C ALA A 267 7.32 -1.47 13.90
N MET A 268 6.84 -0.72 12.90
CA MET A 268 7.51 0.50 12.42
C MET A 268 7.62 1.55 13.51
N LEU A 269 6.56 1.82 14.27
CA LEU A 269 6.59 2.77 15.38
C LEU A 269 7.63 2.39 16.42
N SER A 270 7.69 1.11 16.80
CA SER A 270 8.73 0.61 17.72
C SER A 270 10.14 0.77 17.13
N ASN A 271 10.33 0.47 15.83
CA ASN A 271 11.61 0.66 15.15
C ASN A 271 12.04 2.13 15.07
N ASP A 272 11.10 3.05 15.02
CA ASP A 272 11.31 4.50 15.01
C ASP A 272 11.55 5.10 16.42
N GLY A 273 11.60 4.22 17.45
CA GLY A 273 11.96 4.58 18.82
C GLY A 273 10.77 4.79 19.75
N HIS A 274 9.57 4.38 19.36
CA HIS A 274 8.35 4.40 20.17
C HIS A 274 8.13 3.05 20.88
N ASP A 275 9.09 2.69 21.76
CA ASP A 275 9.08 1.43 22.51
C ASP A 275 7.87 1.30 23.47
N GLU A 276 7.21 2.44 23.79
CA GLU A 276 5.98 2.50 24.56
C GLU A 276 4.75 1.98 23.80
N ILE A 277 4.86 1.71 22.49
CA ILE A 277 3.78 1.18 21.66
C ILE A 277 4.08 -0.27 21.30
N SER A 278 3.20 -1.17 21.71
CA SER A 278 3.31 -2.61 21.47
C SER A 278 2.10 -3.14 20.70
N TYR A 279 2.27 -4.30 20.08
CA TYR A 279 1.18 -5.04 19.43
C TYR A 279 0.71 -6.18 20.32
N ALA A 280 -0.59 -6.33 20.48
CA ALA A 280 -1.16 -7.35 21.36
C ALA A 280 -1.25 -8.70 20.66
N ASP A 281 -0.94 -9.76 21.43
CA ASP A 281 -1.20 -11.15 21.05
C ASP A 281 -2.50 -11.59 21.74
N LEU A 282 -3.57 -11.78 20.95
CA LEU A 282 -4.92 -12.01 21.46
C LEU A 282 -5.27 -13.50 21.46
N GLU A 283 -5.93 -13.98 22.52
CA GLU A 283 -6.28 -15.39 22.73
C GLU A 283 -7.18 -15.94 21.61
N GLU A 284 -8.06 -15.12 21.04
CA GLU A 284 -8.93 -15.50 19.94
C GLU A 284 -8.21 -15.56 18.57
N GLY A 285 -6.92 -15.19 18.54
CA GLY A 285 -6.15 -15.01 17.30
C GLY A 285 -6.37 -13.67 16.65
N LEU A 286 -5.66 -13.45 15.53
CA LEU A 286 -5.66 -12.19 14.79
C LEU A 286 -6.15 -12.41 13.37
N PRO A 287 -7.08 -11.59 12.84
CA PRO A 287 -7.45 -11.63 11.43
C PRO A 287 -6.24 -11.43 10.54
N GLY A 288 -6.06 -12.34 9.59
CA GLY A 288 -5.07 -12.18 8.52
C GLY A 288 -5.44 -11.01 7.62
N MET A 289 -4.44 -10.25 7.21
CA MET A 289 -4.56 -9.13 6.28
C MET A 289 -3.63 -9.36 5.08
N PRO A 290 -4.03 -10.24 4.15
CA PRO A 290 -3.23 -10.49 2.96
C PRO A 290 -3.25 -9.29 2.01
N THR A 291 -2.10 -8.96 1.45
CA THR A 291 -1.96 -8.06 0.31
C THR A 291 -1.96 -8.87 -0.97
N TYR A 292 -2.88 -8.57 -1.85
CA TYR A 292 -2.96 -9.20 -3.17
C TYR A 292 -2.41 -8.27 -4.25
N VAL A 293 -1.91 -8.89 -5.31
CA VAL A 293 -1.65 -8.23 -6.58
C VAL A 293 -2.55 -8.84 -7.65
N ALA A 294 -3.26 -7.99 -8.39
CA ALA A 294 -4.17 -8.36 -9.45
C ALA A 294 -3.80 -7.64 -10.76
N VAL A 295 -4.25 -8.16 -11.90
CA VAL A 295 -4.01 -7.56 -13.22
C VAL A 295 -5.31 -7.03 -13.81
N ALA A 296 -5.29 -5.80 -14.33
CA ALA A 296 -6.41 -5.20 -15.02
C ALA A 296 -6.76 -6.00 -16.28
N LYS A 297 -8.06 -6.28 -16.49
CA LYS A 297 -8.54 -7.20 -17.53
C LYS A 297 -8.11 -6.81 -18.94
N ASN A 298 -8.16 -5.52 -19.25
CA ASN A 298 -7.93 -5.01 -20.60
C ASN A 298 -6.61 -4.25 -20.73
N THR A 299 -5.62 -4.54 -19.85
CA THR A 299 -4.26 -3.98 -19.96
C THR A 299 -3.72 -4.16 -21.38
N LYS A 300 -3.01 -3.14 -21.87
CA LYS A 300 -2.36 -3.18 -23.20
C LYS A 300 -1.01 -3.87 -23.17
N VAL A 301 -0.52 -4.19 -21.98
CA VAL A 301 0.80 -4.80 -21.74
C VAL A 301 0.68 -6.08 -20.88
N PRO A 302 -0.13 -7.07 -21.29
CA PRO A 302 -0.49 -8.21 -20.44
C PRO A 302 0.73 -9.07 -20.04
N GLU A 303 1.70 -9.25 -20.93
CA GLU A 303 2.92 -9.99 -20.64
C GLU A 303 3.82 -9.25 -19.65
N LEU A 304 3.98 -7.94 -19.84
CA LEU A 304 4.74 -7.08 -18.91
C LEU A 304 4.04 -6.97 -17.55
N ALA A 305 2.70 -6.90 -17.52
CA ALA A 305 1.94 -6.90 -16.28
C ALA A 305 2.13 -8.22 -15.50
N ASN A 306 2.11 -9.36 -16.20
CA ASN A 306 2.39 -10.67 -15.59
C ASN A 306 3.82 -10.76 -15.08
N GLU A 307 4.78 -10.20 -15.82
CA GLU A 307 6.19 -10.14 -15.41
C GLU A 307 6.39 -9.26 -14.15
N LEU A 308 5.63 -8.15 -14.02
CA LEU A 308 5.66 -7.35 -12.80
C LEU A 308 5.04 -8.11 -11.61
N VAL A 309 3.96 -8.86 -11.82
CA VAL A 309 3.40 -9.74 -10.77
C VAL A 309 4.43 -10.77 -10.35
N ASN A 310 5.11 -11.41 -11.31
CA ASN A 310 6.18 -12.37 -11.03
C ASN A 310 7.34 -11.75 -10.23
N GLU A 311 7.72 -10.49 -10.52
CA GLU A 311 8.72 -9.75 -9.72
C GLU A 311 8.26 -9.54 -8.28
N LEU A 312 7.00 -9.11 -8.09
CA LEU A 312 6.43 -8.78 -6.78
C LEU A 312 6.28 -10.00 -5.85
N ILE A 313 6.17 -11.21 -6.41
CA ILE A 313 6.18 -12.48 -5.65
C ILE A 313 7.58 -13.11 -5.58
N GLY A 314 8.59 -12.43 -6.08
CA GLY A 314 9.99 -12.87 -6.04
C GLY A 314 10.63 -12.63 -4.67
N VAL A 315 11.69 -13.37 -4.39
CA VAL A 315 12.40 -13.33 -3.10
C VAL A 315 12.87 -11.91 -2.75
N GLU A 316 13.44 -11.19 -3.72
CA GLU A 316 14.00 -9.85 -3.47
C GLU A 316 12.91 -8.84 -3.09
N ALA A 317 11.79 -8.84 -3.81
CA ALA A 317 10.67 -7.95 -3.52
C ALA A 317 10.02 -8.28 -2.17
N GLU A 318 9.71 -9.55 -1.93
CA GLU A 318 9.04 -9.96 -0.69
C GLU A 318 9.95 -9.81 0.54
N TYR A 319 11.25 -10.07 0.41
CA TYR A 319 12.22 -9.79 1.47
C TYR A 319 12.30 -8.29 1.79
N ALA A 320 12.27 -7.44 0.76
CA ALA A 320 12.24 -5.99 0.95
C ALA A 320 10.96 -5.53 1.70
N TYR A 321 9.80 -6.09 1.36
CA TYR A 321 8.57 -5.82 2.11
C TYR A 321 8.61 -6.38 3.53
N ALA A 322 9.18 -7.56 3.74
CA ALA A 322 9.30 -8.14 5.08
C ALA A 322 10.20 -7.30 5.99
N THR A 323 11.30 -6.79 5.47
CA THR A 323 12.26 -6.01 6.26
C THR A 323 11.87 -4.55 6.48
N ASN A 324 11.19 -3.93 5.50
CA ASN A 324 10.84 -2.51 5.58
C ASN A 324 9.41 -2.25 6.09
N ASN A 325 8.51 -3.22 5.92
CA ASN A 325 7.10 -3.08 6.28
C ASN A 325 6.65 -4.07 7.36
N PHE A 326 7.53 -5.00 7.77
CA PHE A 326 7.27 -6.01 8.80
C PHE A 326 6.07 -6.91 8.51
N TYR A 327 5.84 -7.23 7.22
CA TYR A 327 4.84 -8.19 6.79
C TYR A 327 5.50 -9.54 6.46
N ALA A 328 4.82 -10.63 6.76
CA ALA A 328 5.32 -11.96 6.44
C ALA A 328 5.29 -12.19 4.92
N PRO A 329 6.35 -12.75 4.34
CA PRO A 329 6.41 -13.05 2.91
C PRO A 329 5.50 -14.23 2.53
N SER A 330 5.04 -14.26 1.29
CA SER A 330 4.30 -15.38 0.71
C SER A 330 5.20 -16.39 -0.01
N ASN A 331 6.45 -16.05 -0.26
CA ASN A 331 7.45 -16.89 -0.89
C ASN A 331 8.27 -17.64 0.16
N ARG A 332 8.25 -18.98 0.11
CA ARG A 332 8.94 -19.87 1.08
C ARG A 332 10.46 -19.67 1.12
N LYS A 333 11.05 -19.12 0.07
CA LYS A 333 12.49 -18.88 0.01
C LYS A 333 12.95 -17.63 0.77
N CYS A 334 12.02 -16.86 1.33
CA CYS A 334 12.32 -15.71 2.20
C CYS A 334 12.51 -16.11 3.67
N GLU A 335 12.45 -17.40 4.02
CA GLU A 335 12.68 -17.94 5.36
C GLU A 335 14.17 -17.89 5.76
#